data_e31b86502948beb788f13d4a5996cbf1
#
_entry.id   e31b86502948beb788f13d4a5996cbf1
#
_cell.length_a   1.000
_cell.length_b   1.000
_cell.length_c   1.000
_cell.angle_alpha   90.00
_cell.angle_beta   90.00
_cell.angle_gamma   90.00
#
_symmetry.space_group_name_H-M   'P 1'
#
loop_
_entity.id
_entity.type
_entity.pdbx_description
1 polymer ?
#
loop_
_entity_poly.entity_id
_entity_poly.type
_entity_poly.pdbx_seq_one_letter_code
_entity_poly.pdbx_strand_id
1 'polypeptide(L)'
;FANTDMAFKDNILVAGSYHGFNIYELSDSGTPNLVSSVVCPGGQGDVSIVDNLLIMSVEENRSRIDCGLEGVNRDSSPERFRGIRIFDISNLYEPKQVGAVQTCRGSHTHSVVSSSKKEGKIIVYNSGTGRVRDNEEKADCFGWDGGGSSYFSIDIIEIPINNPSKSKIVKSPKVFMDLETGNIAGLWRGGDHGDDTQDTNTTNQCHDITVFPSANLAAGACSGNGILFDISDPYNPKRLDVVTDVGFAYWHSATFNNDGTKVIFTDEWGGGGRARCRAWDPLDWGADAIYDIVDNKLEFKSHYKMPAPQLETENCVAHNGSIIPIPNKDIFVQAWYQGGISIIDFTDSSKPVEIAYFDRGPILEDILITGGYWSTYYYDGFIYGTEITRGLDVFKLTPSEYLSEEEIFAASTAYPAIGSKVFNPQQQIPMEWPENASE
;
A
#
# COMPACT_ATOMS: atom_id res chain seq x y z
N PHE A 1 20.20 4.80 1.76
CA PHE A 1 18.90 5.03 1.12
C PHE A 1 17.84 4.32 1.96
N ALA A 2 16.73 4.99 2.27
CA ALA A 2 15.61 4.34 2.96
C ALA A 2 14.77 3.60 1.91
N ASN A 3 14.76 2.26 1.99
CA ASN A 3 13.91 1.44 1.14
C ASN A 3 12.45 1.54 1.58
N THR A 4 11.55 1.40 0.63
CA THR A 4 10.12 1.52 0.86
C THR A 4 9.38 0.36 0.20
N ASP A 5 8.43 0.62 -0.67
CA ASP A 5 7.58 -0.39 -1.24
C ASP A 5 8.20 -1.14 -2.44
N MET A 6 7.58 -2.26 -2.84
CA MET A 6 8.08 -3.12 -3.91
C MET A 6 6.96 -3.53 -4.87
N ALA A 7 7.31 -3.63 -6.15
CA ALA A 7 6.46 -4.26 -7.16
C ALA A 7 7.24 -5.33 -7.92
N PHE A 8 6.52 -6.35 -8.40
CA PHE A 8 7.12 -7.49 -9.09
C PHE A 8 6.43 -7.75 -10.42
N LYS A 9 7.21 -8.23 -11.38
CA LYS A 9 6.71 -8.75 -12.65
C LYS A 9 7.66 -9.79 -13.22
N ASP A 10 7.18 -11.00 -13.45
CA ASP A 10 7.99 -12.12 -13.90
C ASP A 10 9.23 -12.31 -12.99
N ASN A 11 10.46 -12.18 -13.50
CA ASN A 11 11.69 -12.20 -12.72
C ASN A 11 12.23 -10.80 -12.36
N ILE A 12 11.40 -9.76 -12.43
CA ILE A 12 11.80 -8.38 -12.12
C ILE A 12 11.20 -7.98 -10.78
N LEU A 13 12.03 -7.37 -9.92
CA LEU A 13 11.64 -6.67 -8.71
C LEU A 13 12.06 -5.21 -8.85
N VAL A 14 11.13 -4.29 -8.58
CA VAL A 14 11.42 -2.86 -8.41
C VAL A 14 11.17 -2.49 -6.97
N ALA A 15 12.19 -1.96 -6.30
CA ALA A 15 12.10 -1.43 -4.95
C ALA A 15 12.17 0.08 -4.96
N GLY A 16 11.13 0.73 -4.44
CA GLY A 16 11.05 2.16 -4.22
C GLY A 16 11.95 2.63 -3.08
N SER A 17 12.26 3.89 -3.07
CA SER A 17 13.00 4.54 -1.99
C SER A 17 12.76 6.05 -1.99
N TYR A 18 13.12 6.73 -0.90
CA TYR A 18 13.07 8.20 -0.81
C TYR A 18 13.90 8.92 -1.87
N HIS A 19 14.82 8.20 -2.55
CA HIS A 19 15.72 8.78 -3.57
C HIS A 19 15.40 8.37 -5.00
N GLY A 20 14.35 7.54 -5.20
CA GLY A 20 13.96 6.99 -6.50
C GLY A 20 13.63 5.50 -6.39
N PHE A 21 14.20 4.68 -7.26
CA PHE A 21 13.96 3.23 -7.24
C PHE A 21 15.17 2.43 -7.74
N ASN A 22 15.22 1.16 -7.34
CA ASN A 22 16.17 0.17 -7.83
C ASN A 22 15.43 -0.93 -8.60
N ILE A 23 16.03 -1.42 -9.67
CA ILE A 23 15.56 -2.58 -10.44
C ILE A 23 16.49 -3.75 -10.20
N TYR A 24 15.90 -4.90 -9.90
CA TYR A 24 16.60 -6.17 -9.69
C TYR A 24 16.05 -7.23 -10.63
N GLU A 25 16.93 -8.13 -11.09
CA GLU A 25 16.54 -9.43 -11.65
C GLU A 25 16.61 -10.49 -10.56
N LEU A 26 15.52 -11.26 -10.43
CA LEU A 26 15.43 -12.39 -9.50
C LEU A 26 15.98 -13.64 -10.15
N SER A 27 16.85 -14.35 -9.43
CA SER A 27 17.30 -15.70 -9.83
C SER A 27 16.23 -16.75 -9.50
N ASP A 28 16.39 -17.97 -9.97
CA ASP A 28 15.53 -19.11 -9.63
C ASP A 28 15.51 -19.42 -8.12
N SER A 29 16.52 -18.98 -7.38
CA SER A 29 16.59 -19.08 -5.92
C SER A 29 15.96 -17.89 -5.19
N GLY A 30 15.28 -16.99 -5.90
CA GLY A 30 14.68 -15.77 -5.36
C GLY A 30 15.68 -14.65 -5.07
N THR A 31 16.98 -14.83 -5.34
CA THR A 31 18.01 -13.84 -5.01
C THR A 31 17.92 -12.63 -5.94
N PRO A 32 17.76 -11.38 -5.41
CA PRO A 32 17.71 -10.18 -6.21
C PRO A 32 19.12 -9.73 -6.63
N ASN A 33 19.33 -9.57 -7.94
CA ASN A 33 20.57 -9.06 -8.52
C ASN A 33 20.32 -7.65 -9.05
N LEU A 34 21.01 -6.65 -8.51
CA LEU A 34 20.84 -5.24 -8.92
C LEU A 34 21.20 -5.04 -10.39
N VAL A 35 20.25 -4.51 -11.17
CA VAL A 35 20.42 -4.18 -12.58
C VAL A 35 20.69 -2.69 -12.76
N SER A 36 19.86 -1.83 -12.15
CA SER A 36 19.99 -0.37 -12.25
C SER A 36 19.41 0.35 -11.04
N SER A 37 19.84 1.60 -10.85
CA SER A 37 19.32 2.53 -9.85
C SER A 37 18.97 3.84 -10.51
N VAL A 38 17.76 4.33 -10.29
CA VAL A 38 17.29 5.63 -10.78
C VAL A 38 17.19 6.58 -9.61
N VAL A 39 17.94 7.68 -9.66
CA VAL A 39 17.89 8.72 -8.64
C VAL A 39 16.93 9.82 -9.09
N CYS A 40 15.80 9.89 -8.41
CA CYS A 40 14.74 10.87 -8.65
C CYS A 40 13.93 11.06 -7.35
N PRO A 41 14.39 11.90 -6.42
CA PRO A 41 13.76 12.04 -5.10
C PRO A 41 12.28 12.42 -5.20
N GLY A 42 11.45 11.75 -4.40
CA GLY A 42 9.99 11.92 -4.49
C GLY A 42 9.21 11.72 -3.18
N GLY A 43 9.86 11.37 -2.10
CA GLY A 43 9.23 10.88 -0.89
C GLY A 43 9.31 9.35 -0.84
N GLN A 44 8.32 8.69 -0.27
CA GLN A 44 8.33 7.24 -0.06
C GLN A 44 8.45 6.42 -1.36
N GLY A 45 7.92 6.93 -2.49
CA GLY A 45 8.19 6.35 -3.81
C GLY A 45 7.55 4.98 -4.02
N ASP A 46 6.29 4.82 -3.59
CA ASP A 46 5.47 3.64 -3.93
C ASP A 46 5.47 3.37 -5.43
N VAL A 47 5.57 2.09 -5.81
CA VAL A 47 5.79 1.67 -7.19
C VAL A 47 4.78 0.62 -7.66
N SER A 48 4.41 0.68 -8.95
CA SER A 48 3.62 -0.36 -9.62
C SER A 48 4.15 -0.62 -11.03
N ILE A 49 4.08 -1.87 -11.48
CA ILE A 49 4.50 -2.28 -12.82
C ILE A 49 3.28 -2.69 -13.65
N VAL A 50 3.16 -2.12 -14.84
CA VAL A 50 2.16 -2.52 -15.83
C VAL A 50 2.84 -2.66 -17.18
N ASP A 51 2.92 -3.88 -17.70
CA ASP A 51 3.70 -4.23 -18.90
C ASP A 51 5.16 -3.73 -18.79
N ASN A 52 5.55 -2.75 -19.58
CA ASN A 52 6.89 -2.12 -19.54
C ASN A 52 6.87 -0.72 -18.93
N LEU A 53 5.78 -0.36 -18.28
CA LEU A 53 5.67 0.91 -17.59
C LEU A 53 5.79 0.70 -16.07
N LEU A 54 6.63 1.51 -15.45
CA LEU A 54 6.72 1.67 -14.01
C LEU A 54 6.03 2.98 -13.64
N ILE A 55 5.10 2.92 -12.70
CA ILE A 55 4.44 4.08 -12.11
C ILE A 55 5.07 4.29 -10.73
N MET A 56 5.44 5.53 -10.41
CA MET A 56 6.06 5.90 -9.13
C MET A 56 5.31 7.07 -8.50
N SER A 57 4.91 6.91 -7.25
CA SER A 57 4.31 7.96 -6.42
C SER A 57 5.33 9.02 -5.99
N VAL A 58 4.89 10.28 -5.96
CA VAL A 58 5.70 11.43 -5.53
C VAL A 58 4.86 12.35 -4.65
N GLU A 59 5.25 12.52 -3.40
CA GLU A 59 4.50 13.33 -2.44
C GLU A 59 5.32 14.43 -1.76
N GLU A 60 6.65 14.31 -1.75
CA GLU A 60 7.51 15.19 -0.97
C GLU A 60 7.50 16.63 -1.50
N ASN A 61 7.41 17.60 -0.58
CA ASN A 61 7.40 19.03 -0.93
C ASN A 61 8.69 19.52 -1.59
N ARG A 62 9.78 18.80 -1.44
CA ARG A 62 11.07 19.15 -2.04
C ARG A 62 11.29 18.55 -3.42
N SER A 63 10.40 17.66 -3.88
CA SER A 63 10.54 16.98 -5.17
C SER A 63 10.47 17.96 -6.33
N ARG A 64 11.30 17.73 -7.36
CA ARG A 64 11.46 18.59 -8.53
C ARG A 64 10.99 17.90 -9.81
N ILE A 65 10.54 18.71 -10.77
CA ILE A 65 10.16 18.21 -12.12
C ILE A 65 11.32 17.48 -12.81
N ASP A 66 12.55 17.98 -12.64
CA ASP A 66 13.78 17.50 -13.27
C ASP A 66 14.55 16.45 -12.43
N CYS A 67 13.97 15.94 -11.34
CA CYS A 67 14.64 15.04 -10.38
C CYS A 67 15.88 15.65 -9.70
N GLY A 68 16.03 16.97 -9.67
CA GLY A 68 17.20 17.64 -9.09
C GLY A 68 17.34 17.39 -7.60
N LEU A 69 18.58 17.10 -7.16
CA LEU A 69 18.91 16.74 -5.77
C LEU A 69 18.87 17.92 -4.79
N GLU A 70 19.01 19.15 -5.28
CA GLU A 70 18.92 20.36 -4.49
C GLU A 70 17.53 20.59 -3.87
N GLY A 71 16.53 19.96 -4.48
CA GLY A 71 15.13 20.06 -4.03
C GLY A 71 14.53 21.45 -4.19
N VAL A 72 13.28 21.61 -3.75
CA VAL A 72 12.56 22.90 -3.71
C VAL A 72 12.47 23.36 -2.26
N ASN A 73 13.01 24.56 -1.97
CA ASN A 73 13.06 25.14 -0.62
C ASN A 73 12.17 26.40 -0.45
N ARG A 74 11.15 26.58 -1.32
CA ARG A 74 10.22 27.72 -1.31
C ARG A 74 8.82 27.19 -0.96
N ASP A 75 7.97 28.05 -0.42
CA ASP A 75 6.58 27.72 -0.12
C ASP A 75 5.79 27.42 -1.41
N SER A 76 6.02 28.21 -2.47
CA SER A 76 5.49 27.97 -3.82
C SER A 76 6.60 27.96 -4.85
N SER A 77 6.58 27.05 -5.83
CA SER A 77 7.57 26.95 -6.88
C SER A 77 7.02 26.21 -8.11
N PRO A 78 7.24 26.77 -9.32
CA PRO A 78 6.88 26.07 -10.56
C PRO A 78 7.76 24.83 -10.85
N GLU A 79 8.88 24.69 -10.14
CA GLU A 79 9.78 23.53 -10.27
C GLU A 79 9.33 22.32 -9.44
N ARG A 80 8.40 22.53 -8.48
CA ARG A 80 7.93 21.45 -7.63
C ARG A 80 7.11 20.44 -8.41
N PHE A 81 7.39 19.17 -8.15
CA PHE A 81 6.61 18.05 -8.64
C PHE A 81 5.98 17.26 -7.50
N ARG A 82 4.68 17.00 -7.58
CA ARG A 82 3.94 16.07 -6.72
C ARG A 82 2.81 15.42 -7.51
N GLY A 83 2.74 14.09 -7.44
CA GLY A 83 1.79 13.27 -8.21
C GLY A 83 2.40 11.93 -8.60
N ILE A 84 2.24 11.47 -9.83
CA ILE A 84 2.84 10.23 -10.31
C ILE A 84 3.81 10.48 -11.47
N ARG A 85 4.92 9.72 -11.50
CA ARG A 85 5.85 9.62 -12.60
C ARG A 85 5.67 8.29 -13.31
N ILE A 86 5.92 8.26 -14.60
CA ILE A 86 5.81 7.07 -15.43
C ILE A 86 7.12 6.87 -16.16
N PHE A 87 7.73 5.70 -15.97
CA PHE A 87 8.99 5.34 -16.60
C PHE A 87 8.76 4.17 -17.55
N ASP A 88 9.42 4.20 -18.70
CA ASP A 88 9.60 3.04 -19.58
C ASP A 88 10.78 2.22 -19.06
N ILE A 89 10.50 0.99 -18.67
CA ILE A 89 11.48 0.00 -18.18
C ILE A 89 11.70 -1.14 -19.18
N SER A 90 11.37 -0.97 -20.44
CA SER A 90 11.66 -1.97 -21.50
C SER A 90 13.17 -2.27 -21.61
N ASN A 91 14.02 -1.29 -21.31
CA ASN A 91 15.43 -1.47 -21.05
C ASN A 91 15.70 -1.29 -19.55
N LEU A 92 15.86 -2.38 -18.82
CA LEU A 92 16.07 -2.37 -17.38
C LEU A 92 17.36 -1.67 -16.94
N TYR A 93 18.36 -1.57 -17.84
CA TYR A 93 19.64 -0.88 -17.58
C TYR A 93 19.55 0.65 -17.73
N GLU A 94 18.54 1.14 -18.44
CA GLU A 94 18.37 2.56 -18.73
C GLU A 94 16.89 2.96 -18.72
N PRO A 95 16.21 2.92 -17.52
CA PRO A 95 14.84 3.38 -17.38
C PRO A 95 14.69 4.84 -17.81
N LYS A 96 13.60 5.17 -18.52
CA LYS A 96 13.35 6.53 -19.03
C LYS A 96 12.00 7.06 -18.57
N GLN A 97 11.97 8.24 -17.98
CA GLN A 97 10.70 8.90 -17.67
C GLN A 97 10.00 9.29 -18.98
N VAL A 98 8.81 8.75 -19.20
CA VAL A 98 8.00 8.94 -20.43
C VAL A 98 6.69 9.68 -20.18
N GLY A 99 6.33 9.89 -18.91
CA GLY A 99 5.12 10.61 -18.52
C GLY A 99 5.16 11.07 -17.07
N ALA A 100 4.26 11.99 -16.75
CA ALA A 100 4.06 12.47 -15.38
C ALA A 100 2.69 13.13 -15.26
N VAL A 101 2.05 13.00 -14.09
CA VAL A 101 0.81 13.69 -13.77
C VAL A 101 0.97 14.39 -12.44
N GLN A 102 0.79 15.70 -12.41
CA GLN A 102 0.79 16.49 -11.19
C GLN A 102 -0.59 16.53 -10.55
N THR A 103 -0.65 16.36 -9.24
CA THR A 103 -1.88 16.40 -8.44
C THR A 103 -1.82 17.54 -7.41
N CYS A 104 -2.95 17.87 -6.80
CA CYS A 104 -3.02 18.93 -5.81
C CYS A 104 -2.43 18.54 -4.45
N ARG A 105 -2.41 17.24 -4.14
CA ARG A 105 -1.99 16.74 -2.82
C ARG A 105 -0.85 15.71 -2.88
N GLY A 106 -0.22 15.55 -4.05
CA GLY A 106 0.78 14.51 -4.27
C GLY A 106 0.18 13.13 -4.47
N SER A 107 1.04 12.15 -4.45
CA SER A 107 0.70 10.73 -4.44
C SER A 107 1.55 10.06 -3.37
N HIS A 108 0.91 9.61 -2.31
CA HIS A 108 1.55 8.79 -1.28
C HIS A 108 1.67 7.37 -1.79
N THR A 109 0.52 6.77 -2.09
CA THR A 109 0.38 5.51 -2.81
C THR A 109 -0.52 5.72 -4.02
N HIS A 110 -0.56 4.74 -4.91
CA HIS A 110 -1.47 4.71 -6.05
C HIS A 110 -1.90 3.28 -6.35
N SER A 111 -3.10 3.10 -6.93
CA SER A 111 -3.65 1.78 -7.21
C SER A 111 -3.89 1.60 -8.70
N VAL A 112 -3.37 0.53 -9.28
CA VAL A 112 -3.66 0.15 -10.67
C VAL A 112 -5.01 -0.54 -10.73
N VAL A 113 -6.06 0.20 -11.07
CA VAL A 113 -7.45 -0.28 -11.08
C VAL A 113 -7.71 -1.20 -12.27
N SER A 114 -7.21 -0.82 -13.43
CA SER A 114 -7.31 -1.63 -14.65
C SER A 114 -6.21 -1.34 -15.64
N SER A 115 -5.88 -2.35 -16.43
CA SER A 115 -4.99 -2.22 -17.59
C SER A 115 -5.61 -2.96 -18.76
N SER A 116 -5.86 -2.26 -19.84
CA SER A 116 -6.46 -2.82 -21.04
C SER A 116 -5.65 -2.51 -22.28
N LYS A 117 -4.94 -3.51 -22.80
CA LYS A 117 -4.24 -3.39 -24.09
C LYS A 117 -5.20 -3.12 -25.25
N LYS A 118 -6.43 -3.65 -25.18
CA LYS A 118 -7.47 -3.43 -26.19
C LYS A 118 -7.92 -1.97 -26.22
N GLU A 119 -8.06 -1.35 -25.05
CA GLU A 119 -8.43 0.05 -24.93
C GLU A 119 -7.22 0.98 -25.00
N GLY A 120 -6.00 0.43 -24.90
CA GLY A 120 -4.74 1.16 -24.97
C GLY A 120 -4.48 2.07 -23.77
N LYS A 121 -5.03 1.75 -22.58
CA LYS A 121 -4.93 2.60 -21.40
C LYS A 121 -4.85 1.82 -20.09
N ILE A 122 -4.29 2.49 -19.09
CA ILE A 122 -4.27 2.09 -17.68
C ILE A 122 -5.10 3.12 -16.90
N ILE A 123 -5.90 2.67 -15.95
CA ILE A 123 -6.62 3.52 -14.99
C ILE A 123 -5.98 3.35 -13.62
N VAL A 124 -5.63 4.48 -13.01
CA VAL A 124 -5.00 4.54 -11.69
C VAL A 124 -5.84 5.42 -10.76
N TYR A 125 -6.04 4.96 -9.53
CA TYR A 125 -6.54 5.79 -8.44
C TYR A 125 -5.36 6.40 -7.68
N ASN A 126 -5.49 7.66 -7.34
CA ASN A 126 -4.58 8.38 -6.47
C ASN A 126 -5.36 9.14 -5.39
N SER A 127 -5.01 8.89 -4.14
CA SER A 127 -5.53 9.66 -3.00
C SER A 127 -4.35 10.34 -2.33
N GLY A 128 -4.17 11.63 -2.62
CA GLY A 128 -3.04 12.38 -2.07
C GLY A 128 -3.23 12.66 -0.59
N THR A 129 -2.20 12.40 0.23
CA THR A 129 -2.20 12.65 1.67
C THR A 129 -1.60 14.00 2.04
N GLY A 130 -0.81 14.59 1.16
CA GLY A 130 -0.07 15.80 1.41
C GLY A 130 -0.94 17.05 1.57
N ARG A 131 -0.32 18.13 2.06
CA ARG A 131 -0.95 19.47 2.08
C ARG A 131 -1.33 19.90 0.66
N VAL A 132 -2.48 20.54 0.50
CA VAL A 132 -2.89 21.12 -0.79
C VAL A 132 -1.88 22.17 -1.24
N ARG A 133 -1.46 22.09 -2.50
CA ARG A 133 -0.55 23.06 -3.14
C ARG A 133 -1.26 24.39 -3.33
N ASP A 134 -0.48 25.47 -3.30
CA ASP A 134 -1.01 26.79 -3.60
C ASP A 134 -1.52 26.86 -5.06
N ASN A 135 -2.62 27.58 -5.26
CA ASN A 135 -3.22 27.75 -6.59
C ASN A 135 -2.27 28.49 -7.57
N GLU A 136 -1.34 29.31 -7.05
CA GLU A 136 -0.28 29.95 -7.84
C GLU A 136 0.75 28.96 -8.36
N GLU A 137 1.00 27.87 -7.60
CA GLU A 137 1.92 26.80 -7.98
C GLU A 137 1.29 25.83 -8.96
N LYS A 138 0.05 25.44 -8.69
CA LYS A 138 -0.74 24.57 -9.56
C LYS A 138 -2.19 25.08 -9.58
N ALA A 139 -2.61 25.55 -10.74
CA ALA A 139 -3.98 25.99 -10.95
C ALA A 139 -5.00 24.92 -10.54
N ASP A 140 -6.16 25.34 -10.09
CA ASP A 140 -7.29 24.51 -9.64
C ASP A 140 -7.05 23.71 -8.35
N CYS A 141 -5.97 23.99 -7.60
CA CYS A 141 -5.73 23.44 -6.28
C CYS A 141 -6.26 24.42 -5.21
N PHE A 142 -7.32 24.02 -4.52
CA PHE A 142 -7.97 24.85 -3.51
C PHE A 142 -8.02 24.10 -2.17
N GLY A 143 -7.34 24.66 -1.16
CA GLY A 143 -7.42 24.26 0.24
C GLY A 143 -8.73 24.70 0.90
N TRP A 144 -8.73 24.72 2.23
CA TRP A 144 -9.91 25.15 3.02
C TRP A 144 -10.36 26.59 2.70
N ASP A 145 -9.43 27.49 2.40
CA ASP A 145 -9.73 28.88 2.01
C ASP A 145 -10.50 28.97 0.69
N GLY A 146 -10.34 27.98 -0.19
CA GLY A 146 -11.08 27.83 -1.45
C GLY A 146 -12.26 26.87 -1.37
N GLY A 147 -12.81 26.62 -0.18
CA GLY A 147 -13.94 25.70 0.03
C GLY A 147 -13.56 24.23 0.04
N GLY A 148 -12.27 23.90 0.23
CA GLY A 148 -11.79 22.51 0.37
C GLY A 148 -11.93 21.66 -0.89
N SER A 149 -11.93 22.28 -2.09
CA SER A 149 -12.25 21.57 -3.34
C SER A 149 -11.24 20.45 -3.70
N SER A 150 -10.01 20.53 -3.20
CA SER A 150 -8.98 19.49 -3.41
C SER A 150 -8.95 18.41 -2.33
N TYR A 151 -9.84 18.49 -1.34
CA TYR A 151 -10.05 17.44 -0.34
C TYR A 151 -11.23 16.54 -0.72
N PHE A 152 -11.36 15.41 -0.03
CA PHE A 152 -12.49 14.50 -0.10
C PHE A 152 -12.69 13.81 -1.46
N SER A 153 -11.64 13.69 -2.27
CA SER A 153 -11.69 13.06 -3.58
C SER A 153 -10.58 12.05 -3.80
N ILE A 154 -10.83 11.16 -4.74
CA ILE A 154 -9.83 10.32 -5.39
C ILE A 154 -9.58 10.92 -6.77
N ASP A 155 -8.31 11.11 -7.16
CA ASP A 155 -7.97 11.46 -8.53
C ASP A 155 -7.92 10.19 -9.38
N ILE A 156 -8.72 10.16 -10.45
CA ILE A 156 -8.72 9.08 -11.44
C ILE A 156 -7.82 9.50 -12.58
N ILE A 157 -6.69 8.80 -12.72
CA ILE A 157 -5.68 9.10 -13.73
C ILE A 157 -5.77 8.08 -14.85
N GLU A 158 -5.80 8.57 -16.09
CA GLU A 158 -5.73 7.74 -17.28
C GLU A 158 -4.33 7.85 -17.90
N ILE A 159 -3.69 6.71 -18.12
CA ILE A 159 -2.35 6.60 -18.73
C ILE A 159 -2.53 5.89 -20.08
N PRO A 160 -2.37 6.60 -21.22
CA PRO A 160 -2.33 5.96 -22.53
C PRO A 160 -1.06 5.13 -22.68
N ILE A 161 -1.18 3.81 -22.87
CA ILE A 161 -0.04 2.87 -22.91
C ILE A 161 0.96 3.24 -24.00
N ASN A 162 0.47 3.60 -25.19
CA ASN A 162 1.34 3.94 -26.34
C ASN A 162 1.85 5.40 -26.32
N ASN A 163 1.36 6.23 -25.40
CA ASN A 163 1.78 7.63 -25.27
C ASN A 163 1.62 8.14 -23.83
N PRO A 164 2.43 7.63 -22.88
CA PRO A 164 2.33 8.00 -21.46
C PRO A 164 2.50 9.50 -21.17
N SER A 165 3.13 10.26 -22.09
CA SER A 165 3.26 11.72 -21.95
C SER A 165 1.90 12.46 -21.99
N LYS A 166 0.83 11.79 -22.43
CA LYS A 166 -0.54 12.33 -22.43
C LYS A 166 -1.37 11.90 -21.23
N SER A 167 -0.74 11.32 -20.23
CA SER A 167 -1.42 10.95 -18.97
C SER A 167 -2.02 12.17 -18.30
N LYS A 168 -3.20 12.01 -17.70
CA LYS A 168 -3.93 13.11 -17.06
C LYS A 168 -4.92 12.60 -16.02
N ILE A 169 -5.28 13.48 -15.08
CA ILE A 169 -6.47 13.31 -14.27
C ILE A 169 -7.69 13.50 -15.18
N VAL A 170 -8.57 12.51 -15.23
CA VAL A 170 -9.80 12.56 -16.03
C VAL A 170 -11.02 12.88 -15.19
N LYS A 171 -10.97 12.60 -13.88
CA LYS A 171 -12.04 12.85 -12.93
C LYS A 171 -11.51 12.85 -11.50
N SER A 172 -12.15 13.62 -10.60
CA SER A 172 -11.85 13.61 -9.15
C SER A 172 -13.15 13.52 -8.34
N PRO A 173 -13.79 12.33 -8.29
CA PRO A 173 -15.06 12.15 -7.57
C PRO A 173 -14.87 12.37 -6.06
N LYS A 174 -15.83 13.05 -5.42
CA LYS A 174 -15.86 13.38 -3.99
C LYS A 174 -16.37 12.20 -3.17
N VAL A 175 -15.63 11.10 -3.12
CA VAL A 175 -16.05 9.86 -2.49
C VAL A 175 -16.07 9.90 -0.94
N PHE A 176 -15.40 10.88 -0.34
CA PHE A 176 -15.34 11.05 1.12
C PHE A 176 -16.35 12.09 1.65
N MET A 177 -17.29 12.52 0.83
CA MET A 177 -18.41 13.36 1.26
C MET A 177 -19.49 12.51 1.92
N ASP A 178 -20.23 13.12 2.84
CA ASP A 178 -21.50 12.62 3.32
C ASP A 178 -22.52 12.64 2.16
N LEU A 179 -22.97 11.45 1.76
CA LEU A 179 -23.85 11.29 0.60
C LEU A 179 -25.31 11.79 0.87
N GLU A 180 -25.75 11.84 2.14
CA GLU A 180 -27.10 12.28 2.50
C GLU A 180 -27.20 13.79 2.55
N THR A 181 -26.21 14.44 3.13
CA THR A 181 -26.22 15.89 3.33
C THR A 181 -25.48 16.65 2.24
N GLY A 182 -24.64 15.97 1.43
CA GLY A 182 -23.73 16.61 0.48
C GLY A 182 -22.60 17.41 1.16
N ASN A 183 -22.40 17.23 2.46
CA ASN A 183 -21.42 17.93 3.25
C ASN A 183 -20.01 17.43 2.93
N ILE A 184 -19.07 18.35 2.73
CA ILE A 184 -17.65 18.02 2.46
C ILE A 184 -16.85 17.74 3.75
N ALA A 185 -17.48 17.62 4.91
CA ALA A 185 -16.83 17.41 6.21
C ALA A 185 -16.18 16.03 6.38
N GLY A 186 -16.32 15.14 5.39
CA GLY A 186 -15.80 13.77 5.48
C GLY A 186 -16.66 12.87 6.36
N LEU A 187 -16.25 11.63 6.47
CA LEU A 187 -16.97 10.59 7.21
C LEU A 187 -16.70 10.72 8.70
N TRP A 188 -15.49 10.43 9.15
CA TRP A 188 -15.03 10.74 10.49
C TRP A 188 -14.55 12.19 10.54
N ARG A 189 -15.02 12.93 11.54
CA ARG A 189 -14.78 14.39 11.63
C ARG A 189 -13.49 14.76 12.36
N GLY A 190 -12.76 13.75 12.85
CA GLY A 190 -11.58 13.93 13.68
C GLY A 190 -11.92 13.97 15.17
N GLY A 191 -10.91 13.79 15.99
CA GLY A 191 -11.00 13.68 17.43
C GLY A 191 -10.99 12.22 17.92
N ASP A 192 -11.17 12.04 19.21
CA ASP A 192 -11.32 10.72 19.83
C ASP A 192 -12.76 10.20 19.75
N HIS A 193 -12.95 8.92 20.02
CA HIS A 193 -14.24 8.26 20.07
C HIS A 193 -14.83 8.22 21.51
N GLY A 194 -14.17 8.86 22.47
CA GLY A 194 -14.49 8.91 23.88
C GLY A 194 -13.29 8.59 24.77
N ASP A 195 -13.52 8.43 26.08
CA ASP A 195 -12.45 8.11 27.04
C ASP A 195 -11.77 6.78 26.68
N ASP A 196 -10.44 6.75 26.83
CA ASP A 196 -9.60 5.57 26.54
C ASP A 196 -9.62 5.07 25.09
N THR A 197 -9.88 5.97 24.12
CA THR A 197 -9.83 5.68 22.68
C THR A 197 -8.73 6.50 21.98
N GLN A 198 -8.50 6.20 20.69
CA GLN A 198 -7.51 6.92 19.88
C GLN A 198 -8.06 8.24 19.35
N ASP A 199 -7.17 9.23 19.25
CA ASP A 199 -7.42 10.46 18.48
C ASP A 199 -7.10 10.19 17.00
N THR A 200 -8.11 10.34 16.15
CA THR A 200 -8.05 9.99 14.74
C THR A 200 -8.36 11.21 13.87
N ASN A 201 -7.63 11.41 12.80
CA ASN A 201 -7.84 12.53 11.89
C ASN A 201 -9.15 12.43 11.12
N THR A 202 -9.64 13.59 10.63
CA THR A 202 -10.78 13.66 9.72
C THR A 202 -10.53 12.83 8.46
N THR A 203 -11.52 12.03 8.05
CA THR A 203 -11.47 11.27 6.80
C THR A 203 -11.67 12.21 5.60
N ASN A 204 -10.57 12.63 5.00
CA ASN A 204 -10.56 13.47 3.81
C ASN A 204 -9.71 12.91 2.66
N GLN A 205 -9.15 11.73 2.86
CA GLN A 205 -8.22 11.00 1.99
C GLN A 205 -8.13 9.55 2.43
N CYS A 206 -7.56 8.68 1.59
CA CYS A 206 -7.01 7.40 2.00
C CYS A 206 -5.48 7.45 2.03
N HIS A 207 -4.88 6.68 2.91
CA HIS A 207 -3.48 6.32 2.82
C HIS A 207 -3.34 5.33 1.65
N ASP A 208 -3.94 4.14 1.78
CA ASP A 208 -4.01 3.15 0.72
C ASP A 208 -5.44 2.91 0.22
N ILE A 209 -5.56 2.58 -1.06
CA ILE A 209 -6.77 2.02 -1.66
C ILE A 209 -6.36 0.73 -2.37
N THR A 210 -6.63 -0.41 -1.76
CA THR A 210 -6.34 -1.69 -2.40
C THR A 210 -7.50 -2.11 -3.27
N VAL A 211 -7.25 -2.23 -4.56
CA VAL A 211 -8.24 -2.63 -5.56
C VAL A 211 -8.22 -4.14 -5.77
N PHE A 212 -9.40 -4.71 -5.95
CA PHE A 212 -9.62 -6.10 -6.33
C PHE A 212 -10.51 -6.16 -7.59
N PRO A 213 -9.92 -5.92 -8.78
CA PRO A 213 -10.69 -5.71 -10.00
C PRO A 213 -11.59 -6.87 -10.39
N SER A 214 -11.17 -8.12 -10.17
CA SER A 214 -11.96 -9.31 -10.50
C SER A 214 -13.24 -9.44 -9.66
N ALA A 215 -13.24 -8.90 -8.45
CA ALA A 215 -14.41 -8.81 -7.56
C ALA A 215 -15.20 -7.49 -7.74
N ASN A 216 -14.71 -6.55 -8.54
CA ASN A 216 -15.24 -5.18 -8.65
C ASN A 216 -15.24 -4.42 -7.32
N LEU A 217 -14.33 -4.75 -6.42
CA LEU A 217 -14.22 -4.17 -5.08
C LEU A 217 -12.92 -3.38 -4.92
N ALA A 218 -12.95 -2.41 -4.03
CA ALA A 218 -11.75 -1.83 -3.45
C ALA A 218 -11.96 -1.56 -1.96
N ALA A 219 -10.88 -1.69 -1.17
CA ALA A 219 -10.87 -1.37 0.24
C ALA A 219 -9.94 -0.18 0.48
N GLY A 220 -10.48 0.90 1.02
CA GLY A 220 -9.74 2.10 1.35
C GLY A 220 -9.46 2.18 2.85
N ALA A 221 -8.19 2.28 3.22
CA ALA A 221 -7.74 2.66 4.55
C ALA A 221 -7.60 4.18 4.60
N CYS A 222 -8.60 4.86 5.17
CA CYS A 222 -8.84 6.28 4.88
C CYS A 222 -8.84 7.14 6.15
N SER A 223 -7.64 7.36 6.71
CA SER A 223 -7.45 8.18 7.92
C SER A 223 -8.28 7.70 9.12
N GLY A 224 -9.56 8.06 9.19
CA GLY A 224 -10.48 7.74 10.27
C GLY A 224 -11.46 6.60 9.96
N ASN A 225 -11.42 6.01 8.76
CA ASN A 225 -12.37 4.98 8.33
C ASN A 225 -11.73 3.90 7.46
N GLY A 226 -12.22 2.67 7.64
CA GLY A 226 -12.17 1.64 6.61
C GLY A 226 -13.39 1.79 5.68
N ILE A 227 -13.18 1.75 4.36
CA ILE A 227 -14.24 1.96 3.38
C ILE A 227 -14.21 0.86 2.32
N LEU A 228 -15.35 0.22 2.08
CA LEU A 228 -15.53 -0.70 0.96
C LEU A 228 -16.16 0.06 -0.21
N PHE A 229 -15.58 -0.07 -1.41
CA PHE A 229 -16.04 0.56 -2.64
C PHE A 229 -16.46 -0.48 -3.69
N ASP A 230 -17.52 -0.15 -4.45
CA ASP A 230 -17.81 -0.73 -5.76
C ASP A 230 -17.01 0.03 -6.81
N ILE A 231 -16.18 -0.70 -7.56
CA ILE A 231 -15.36 -0.18 -8.67
C ILE A 231 -15.74 -0.82 -10.02
N SER A 232 -16.93 -1.37 -10.13
CA SER A 232 -17.46 -1.95 -11.40
C SER A 232 -17.44 -0.93 -12.55
N ASP A 233 -17.64 0.34 -12.24
CA ASP A 233 -17.29 1.47 -13.11
C ASP A 233 -16.08 2.20 -12.50
N PRO A 234 -14.87 1.99 -13.03
CA PRO A 234 -13.65 2.58 -12.45
C PRO A 234 -13.62 4.12 -12.52
N TYR A 235 -14.48 4.75 -13.32
CA TYR A 235 -14.61 6.21 -13.34
C TYR A 235 -15.62 6.76 -12.34
N ASN A 236 -16.39 5.90 -11.68
CA ASN A 236 -17.43 6.27 -10.72
C ASN A 236 -17.44 5.32 -9.51
N PRO A 237 -16.35 5.24 -8.73
CA PRO A 237 -16.32 4.42 -7.53
C PRO A 237 -17.42 4.85 -6.55
N LYS A 238 -18.10 3.88 -5.93
CA LYS A 238 -19.19 4.13 -4.98
C LYS A 238 -18.89 3.47 -3.66
N ARG A 239 -19.14 4.17 -2.56
CA ARG A 239 -19.06 3.56 -1.23
C ARG A 239 -20.18 2.54 -1.05
N LEU A 240 -19.81 1.31 -0.68
CA LEU A 240 -20.73 0.23 -0.31
C LEU A 240 -20.93 0.19 1.20
N ASP A 241 -19.84 0.34 1.94
CA ASP A 241 -19.86 0.34 3.39
C ASP A 241 -18.73 1.18 4.00
N VAL A 242 -18.89 1.53 5.27
CA VAL A 242 -17.95 2.36 6.04
C VAL A 242 -17.91 1.87 7.47
N VAL A 243 -16.70 1.67 7.99
CA VAL A 243 -16.48 1.29 9.39
C VAL A 243 -15.52 2.25 10.09
N THR A 244 -15.64 2.31 11.41
CA THR A 244 -14.70 2.97 12.33
C THR A 244 -14.19 1.97 13.33
N ASP A 245 -13.02 2.22 13.91
CA ASP A 245 -12.49 1.47 15.02
C ASP A 245 -11.97 2.43 16.10
N VAL A 246 -12.39 2.25 17.32
CA VAL A 246 -12.03 3.16 18.43
C VAL A 246 -10.59 2.99 18.89
N GLY A 247 -9.95 1.86 18.55
CA GLY A 247 -8.55 1.57 18.80
C GLY A 247 -7.61 2.09 17.70
N PHE A 248 -8.14 2.51 16.54
CA PHE A 248 -7.33 2.96 15.42
C PHE A 248 -7.04 4.46 15.46
N ALA A 249 -5.76 4.81 15.40
CA ALA A 249 -5.30 6.19 15.24
C ALA A 249 -5.20 6.60 13.76
N TYR A 250 -4.81 5.65 12.87
CA TYR A 250 -4.62 5.95 11.47
C TYR A 250 -4.82 4.71 10.59
N TRP A 251 -5.95 4.66 9.89
CA TRP A 251 -6.23 3.64 8.89
C TRP A 251 -5.23 3.75 7.74
N HIS A 252 -4.36 2.76 7.61
CA HIS A 252 -3.16 2.81 6.79
C HIS A 252 -3.25 1.98 5.52
N SER A 253 -3.34 0.65 5.64
CA SER A 253 -3.40 -0.27 4.50
C SER A 253 -4.58 -1.22 4.59
N ALA A 254 -4.92 -1.85 3.46
CA ALA A 254 -5.97 -2.84 3.36
C ALA A 254 -5.48 -4.01 2.50
N THR A 255 -5.79 -5.26 2.90
CA THR A 255 -5.45 -6.46 2.13
C THR A 255 -6.63 -7.41 2.12
N PHE A 256 -7.15 -7.74 0.93
CA PHE A 256 -8.17 -8.78 0.77
C PHE A 256 -7.54 -10.17 0.88
N ASN A 257 -8.33 -11.16 1.33
CA ASN A 257 -7.96 -12.55 1.13
C ASN A 257 -8.09 -12.94 -0.35
N ASN A 258 -7.71 -14.17 -0.71
CA ASN A 258 -7.60 -14.58 -2.11
C ASN A 258 -8.93 -14.55 -2.89
N ASP A 259 -10.06 -14.72 -2.22
CA ASP A 259 -11.40 -14.76 -2.85
C ASP A 259 -12.23 -13.47 -2.64
N GLY A 260 -11.71 -12.49 -1.89
CA GLY A 260 -12.37 -11.21 -1.65
C GLY A 260 -13.52 -11.27 -0.65
N THR A 261 -13.59 -12.31 0.17
CA THR A 261 -14.62 -12.47 1.22
C THR A 261 -14.20 -11.89 2.56
N LYS A 262 -12.91 -11.53 2.70
CA LYS A 262 -12.34 -10.92 3.91
C LYS A 262 -11.42 -9.76 3.55
N VAL A 263 -11.25 -8.85 4.49
CA VAL A 263 -10.25 -7.78 4.39
C VAL A 263 -9.61 -7.52 5.76
N ILE A 264 -8.29 -7.34 5.75
CA ILE A 264 -7.51 -6.86 6.88
C ILE A 264 -7.22 -5.39 6.66
N PHE A 265 -7.49 -4.54 7.66
CA PHE A 265 -7.03 -3.16 7.72
C PHE A 265 -5.96 -3.03 8.79
N THR A 266 -4.97 -2.18 8.57
CA THR A 266 -3.89 -1.92 9.50
C THR A 266 -4.01 -0.55 10.14
N ASP A 267 -3.63 -0.43 11.44
CA ASP A 267 -3.47 0.84 12.15
C ASP A 267 -1.99 1.21 12.24
N GLU A 268 -1.58 2.21 11.50
CA GLU A 268 -0.23 2.77 11.64
C GLU A 268 -0.18 3.81 12.77
N TRP A 269 -0.45 3.40 13.98
CA TRP A 269 -0.48 4.24 15.17
C TRP A 269 0.77 5.11 15.33
N GLY A 270 0.62 6.40 15.07
CA GLY A 270 1.70 7.37 15.20
C GLY A 270 2.71 7.38 14.04
N GLY A 271 2.35 6.80 12.87
CA GLY A 271 3.13 6.91 11.64
C GLY A 271 4.44 6.15 11.66
N GLY A 272 4.49 4.98 12.30
CA GLY A 272 5.64 4.08 12.29
C GLY A 272 6.93 4.59 12.96
N GLY A 273 6.94 5.77 13.55
CA GLY A 273 8.15 6.39 14.09
C GLY A 273 8.39 6.18 15.60
N ARG A 274 7.57 5.35 16.27
CA ARG A 274 7.58 5.18 17.73
C ARG A 274 7.49 3.73 18.15
N ALA A 275 7.91 3.45 19.40
CA ALA A 275 7.66 2.16 20.06
C ALA A 275 6.17 2.06 20.43
N ARG A 276 5.47 1.11 19.79
CA ARG A 276 4.02 0.89 19.93
C ARG A 276 3.63 -0.58 20.13
N CYS A 277 4.60 -1.49 20.24
CA CYS A 277 4.41 -2.92 20.49
C CYS A 277 5.01 -3.35 21.84
N ARG A 278 4.98 -2.48 22.85
CA ARG A 278 5.53 -2.78 24.17
C ARG A 278 4.53 -3.62 24.98
N ALA A 279 5.00 -4.30 26.02
CA ALA A 279 4.18 -5.20 26.83
C ALA A 279 2.94 -4.55 27.49
N TRP A 280 2.91 -3.23 27.60
CA TRP A 280 1.79 -2.47 28.18
C TRP A 280 0.97 -1.67 27.17
N ASP A 281 1.33 -1.71 25.88
CA ASP A 281 0.53 -1.09 24.83
C ASP A 281 -0.76 -1.92 24.59
N PRO A 282 -1.91 -1.27 24.38
CA PRO A 282 -3.16 -1.98 24.07
C PRO A 282 -3.03 -2.88 22.85
N LEU A 283 -3.67 -4.05 22.89
CA LEU A 283 -3.55 -5.04 21.81
C LEU A 283 -4.38 -4.70 20.55
N ASP A 284 -5.29 -3.76 20.68
CA ASP A 284 -6.11 -3.22 19.58
C ASP A 284 -5.57 -1.90 18.99
N TRP A 285 -4.45 -1.36 19.54
CA TRP A 285 -3.79 -0.15 19.06
C TRP A 285 -2.55 -0.50 18.24
N GLY A 286 -2.40 0.09 17.05
CA GLY A 286 -1.31 -0.25 16.13
C GLY A 286 -1.39 -1.71 15.65
N ALA A 287 -2.59 -2.21 15.50
CA ALA A 287 -2.93 -3.60 15.22
C ALA A 287 -3.61 -3.73 13.84
N ASP A 288 -3.93 -4.96 13.48
CA ASP A 288 -4.83 -5.27 12.37
C ASP A 288 -6.26 -5.34 12.87
N ALA A 289 -7.22 -4.94 12.03
CA ALA A 289 -8.64 -5.24 12.20
C ALA A 289 -9.11 -6.11 11.03
N ILE A 290 -9.67 -7.27 11.36
CA ILE A 290 -10.10 -8.28 10.39
C ILE A 290 -11.63 -8.21 10.25
N TYR A 291 -12.08 -8.09 9.02
CA TYR A 291 -13.49 -8.03 8.65
C TYR A 291 -13.84 -9.12 7.65
N ASP A 292 -15.00 -9.76 7.83
CA ASP A 292 -15.64 -10.52 6.76
C ASP A 292 -16.48 -9.58 5.88
N ILE A 293 -16.56 -9.86 4.59
CA ILE A 293 -17.38 -9.13 3.64
C ILE A 293 -18.63 -9.95 3.35
N VAL A 294 -19.76 -9.53 3.92
CA VAL A 294 -21.05 -10.21 3.79
C VAL A 294 -22.05 -9.25 3.15
N ASP A 295 -22.65 -9.61 2.03
CA ASP A 295 -23.61 -8.77 1.30
C ASP A 295 -23.10 -7.32 1.05
N ASN A 296 -21.83 -7.18 0.69
CA ASN A 296 -21.14 -5.89 0.53
C ASN A 296 -21.05 -5.04 1.80
N LYS A 297 -21.06 -5.66 2.98
CA LYS A 297 -20.88 -5.03 4.28
C LYS A 297 -19.66 -5.59 4.99
N LEU A 298 -19.00 -4.74 5.75
CA LEU A 298 -17.84 -5.06 6.56
C LEU A 298 -18.30 -5.50 7.95
N GLU A 299 -18.17 -6.78 8.28
CA GLU A 299 -18.48 -7.33 9.59
C GLU A 299 -17.19 -7.54 10.37
N PHE A 300 -16.96 -6.74 11.40
CA PHE A 300 -15.81 -6.89 12.29
C PHE A 300 -15.77 -8.26 12.95
N LYS A 301 -14.61 -8.90 12.98
CA LYS A 301 -14.37 -10.21 13.59
C LYS A 301 -13.39 -10.18 14.74
N SER A 302 -12.22 -9.60 14.55
CA SER A 302 -11.17 -9.55 15.57
C SER A 302 -10.09 -8.52 15.28
N HIS A 303 -9.27 -8.23 16.28
CA HIS A 303 -7.96 -7.60 16.09
C HIS A 303 -6.85 -8.65 16.13
N TYR A 304 -5.76 -8.37 15.43
CA TYR A 304 -4.50 -9.09 15.59
C TYR A 304 -3.36 -8.10 15.82
N LYS A 305 -2.50 -8.41 16.77
CA LYS A 305 -1.25 -7.71 17.01
C LYS A 305 -0.16 -8.75 17.26
N MET A 306 1.06 -8.50 16.78
CA MET A 306 2.19 -9.38 17.04
C MET A 306 2.29 -9.70 18.55
N PRO A 307 2.44 -10.98 18.93
CA PRO A 307 2.35 -11.38 20.33
C PRO A 307 3.62 -11.08 21.15
N ALA A 308 4.78 -10.93 20.49
CA ALA A 308 6.05 -10.69 21.15
C ALA A 308 6.25 -9.20 21.44
N PRO A 309 6.28 -8.74 22.73
CA PRO A 309 6.51 -7.34 23.03
C PRO A 309 7.89 -6.89 22.59
N GLN A 310 7.97 -5.67 22.08
CA GLN A 310 9.20 -5.02 21.62
C GLN A 310 9.74 -4.02 22.64
N LEU A 311 10.97 -3.57 22.42
CA LEU A 311 11.64 -2.63 23.30
C LEU A 311 11.23 -1.17 23.02
N GLU A 312 11.55 -0.27 23.97
CA GLU A 312 11.36 1.19 23.81
C GLU A 312 12.22 1.78 22.67
N THR A 313 13.25 1.06 22.23
CA THR A 313 14.17 1.46 21.16
C THR A 313 13.78 0.95 19.78
N GLU A 314 12.63 0.28 19.67
CA GLU A 314 12.12 -0.29 18.43
C GLU A 314 10.82 0.40 17.99
N ASN A 315 10.84 1.07 16.82
CA ASN A 315 9.57 1.50 16.23
C ASN A 315 8.83 0.26 15.72
N CYS A 316 7.56 0.15 16.08
CA CYS A 316 6.74 -1.00 15.78
C CYS A 316 5.26 -0.65 15.75
N VAL A 317 4.60 -0.97 14.65
CA VAL A 317 3.13 -1.00 14.45
C VAL A 317 2.81 -1.89 13.26
N ALA A 318 1.53 -2.23 13.04
CA ALA A 318 1.07 -2.90 11.83
C ALA A 318 1.36 -2.05 10.58
N HIS A 319 1.92 -2.67 9.53
CA HIS A 319 2.26 -2.01 8.28
C HIS A 319 1.92 -2.90 7.07
N ASN A 320 2.61 -2.76 5.94
CA ASN A 320 2.26 -3.42 4.68
C ASN A 320 2.54 -4.92 4.68
N GLY A 321 1.65 -5.65 4.00
CA GLY A 321 1.75 -7.09 3.84
C GLY A 321 1.03 -7.61 2.60
N SER A 322 1.10 -8.92 2.38
CA SER A 322 0.39 -9.60 1.29
C SER A 322 -0.08 -10.99 1.68
N ILE A 323 -1.01 -11.52 0.89
CA ILE A 323 -1.47 -12.91 1.04
C ILE A 323 -0.39 -13.88 0.54
N ILE A 324 -0.19 -14.98 1.28
CA ILE A 324 0.51 -16.16 0.83
C ILE A 324 -0.57 -17.11 0.29
N PRO A 325 -0.57 -17.45 -1.00
CA PRO A 325 -1.67 -18.20 -1.61
C PRO A 325 -1.60 -19.69 -1.26
N ILE A 326 -2.13 -20.07 -0.12
CA ILE A 326 -2.29 -21.46 0.33
C ILE A 326 -3.73 -21.91 0.02
N PRO A 327 -3.95 -23.10 -0.61
CA PRO A 327 -5.30 -23.61 -0.84
C PRO A 327 -6.10 -23.74 0.46
N ASN A 328 -7.32 -23.21 0.47
CA ASN A 328 -8.26 -23.30 1.61
C ASN A 328 -7.78 -22.65 2.93
N LYS A 329 -6.72 -21.85 2.89
CA LYS A 329 -6.25 -21.07 4.05
C LYS A 329 -6.05 -19.60 3.66
N ASP A 330 -6.36 -18.72 4.59
CA ASP A 330 -6.08 -17.30 4.49
C ASP A 330 -4.83 -16.99 5.31
N ILE A 331 -3.69 -16.94 4.62
CA ILE A 331 -2.38 -16.69 5.24
C ILE A 331 -1.88 -15.32 4.80
N PHE A 332 -1.53 -14.48 5.78
CA PHE A 332 -1.04 -13.12 5.56
C PHE A 332 0.38 -12.97 6.08
N VAL A 333 1.29 -12.42 5.29
CA VAL A 333 2.62 -12.00 5.75
C VAL A 333 2.64 -10.49 5.88
N GLN A 334 3.16 -9.99 7.01
CA GLN A 334 3.09 -8.58 7.38
C GLN A 334 4.38 -8.05 7.98
N ALA A 335 4.68 -6.79 7.68
CA ALA A 335 5.74 -6.00 8.26
C ALA A 335 5.27 -5.29 9.54
N TRP A 336 6.16 -5.21 10.55
CA TRP A 336 5.97 -4.51 11.82
C TRP A 336 7.13 -3.54 12.11
N TYR A 337 7.72 -2.94 11.09
CA TYR A 337 8.94 -2.14 11.22
C TYR A 337 10.06 -2.91 11.96
N GLN A 338 10.63 -2.37 13.05
CA GLN A 338 11.64 -3.08 13.85
C GLN A 338 11.08 -4.28 14.62
N GLY A 339 9.76 -4.38 14.81
CA GLY A 339 9.11 -5.59 15.31
C GLY A 339 9.22 -6.78 14.36
N GLY A 340 9.77 -6.59 13.16
CA GLY A 340 10.07 -7.66 12.23
C GLY A 340 8.92 -8.01 11.31
N ILE A 341 8.68 -9.31 11.13
CA ILE A 341 7.72 -9.90 10.20
C ILE A 341 6.88 -10.93 10.95
N SER A 342 5.56 -10.89 10.78
CA SER A 342 4.65 -11.96 11.20
C SER A 342 4.05 -12.66 9.99
N ILE A 343 3.82 -13.97 10.10
CA ILE A 343 2.98 -14.75 9.20
C ILE A 343 1.78 -15.23 10.01
N ILE A 344 0.59 -14.87 9.55
CA ILE A 344 -0.66 -14.95 10.30
C ILE A 344 -1.63 -15.83 9.54
N ASP A 345 -2.17 -16.87 10.20
CA ASP A 345 -3.32 -17.62 9.72
C ASP A 345 -4.60 -16.94 10.26
N PHE A 346 -5.42 -16.38 9.38
CA PHE A 346 -6.71 -15.77 9.68
C PHE A 346 -7.86 -16.48 8.95
N THR A 347 -7.67 -17.75 8.63
CA THR A 347 -8.72 -18.62 8.03
C THR A 347 -9.99 -18.59 8.91
N ASP A 348 -9.85 -18.65 10.23
CA ASP A 348 -10.87 -18.23 11.18
C ASP A 348 -10.65 -16.75 11.52
N SER A 349 -11.37 -15.85 10.84
CA SER A 349 -11.25 -14.41 11.03
C SER A 349 -11.50 -13.91 12.46
N SER A 350 -12.15 -14.74 13.30
CA SER A 350 -12.38 -14.45 14.72
C SER A 350 -11.23 -14.87 15.65
N LYS A 351 -10.26 -15.64 15.14
CA LYS A 351 -9.14 -16.22 15.90
C LYS A 351 -7.85 -16.28 15.09
N PRO A 352 -7.32 -15.15 14.65
CA PRO A 352 -6.04 -15.13 13.91
C PRO A 352 -4.91 -15.65 14.80
N VAL A 353 -3.98 -16.40 14.20
CA VAL A 353 -2.85 -17.03 14.89
C VAL A 353 -1.55 -16.72 14.15
N GLU A 354 -0.52 -16.28 14.87
CA GLU A 354 0.82 -16.20 14.32
C GLU A 354 1.38 -17.62 14.14
N ILE A 355 1.78 -17.96 12.91
CA ILE A 355 2.30 -19.29 12.57
C ILE A 355 3.80 -19.29 12.29
N ALA A 356 4.37 -18.13 12.02
CA ALA A 356 5.81 -17.91 11.90
C ALA A 356 6.14 -16.43 12.08
N TYR A 357 7.38 -16.13 12.43
CA TYR A 357 7.86 -14.77 12.56
C TYR A 357 9.36 -14.67 12.26
N PHE A 358 9.81 -13.45 12.02
CA PHE A 358 11.23 -13.10 11.96
C PHE A 358 11.44 -11.74 12.59
N ASP A 359 12.39 -11.64 13.52
CA ASP A 359 12.76 -10.42 14.22
C ASP A 359 14.28 -10.37 14.40
N ARG A 360 14.87 -9.19 14.26
CA ARG A 360 16.30 -8.92 14.44
C ARG A 360 16.62 -8.16 15.72
N GLY A 361 15.59 -7.70 16.40
CA GLY A 361 15.74 -6.73 17.48
C GLY A 361 16.14 -5.33 16.99
N PRO A 362 16.41 -4.41 17.90
CA PRO A 362 16.62 -2.99 17.62
C PRO A 362 17.82 -2.75 16.69
N ILE A 363 17.75 -1.67 15.91
CA ILE A 363 18.90 -1.19 15.12
C ILE A 363 20.00 -0.69 16.06
N LEU A 364 19.64 0.04 17.12
CA LEU A 364 20.51 0.45 18.22
C LEU A 364 19.84 0.12 19.56
N GLU A 365 20.63 -0.40 20.50
CA GLU A 365 20.13 -0.82 21.80
C GLU A 365 19.70 0.34 22.70
N ASP A 366 20.34 1.50 22.56
CA ASP A 366 20.18 2.63 23.48
C ASP A 366 19.30 3.77 22.94
N ILE A 367 19.04 3.81 21.63
CA ILE A 367 18.36 4.94 20.97
C ILE A 367 17.40 4.41 19.91
N LEU A 368 16.13 4.86 19.96
CA LEU A 368 15.19 4.59 18.90
C LEU A 368 15.60 5.34 17.61
N ILE A 369 15.86 4.57 16.55
CA ILE A 369 15.99 5.06 15.18
C ILE A 369 14.84 4.45 14.38
N THR A 370 14.23 5.23 13.51
CA THR A 370 13.22 4.69 12.56
C THR A 370 13.89 3.73 11.60
N GLY A 371 13.41 2.50 11.55
CA GLY A 371 13.92 1.43 10.70
C GLY A 371 13.03 0.21 10.74
N GLY A 372 13.56 -0.93 10.33
CA GLY A 372 12.81 -2.17 10.23
C GLY A 372 12.08 -2.33 8.90
N TYR A 373 11.19 -3.30 8.81
CA TYR A 373 10.53 -3.65 7.55
C TYR A 373 9.43 -2.66 7.20
N TRP A 374 9.57 -2.01 6.03
CA TRP A 374 8.53 -1.18 5.43
C TRP A 374 7.42 -2.04 4.84
N SER A 375 7.78 -2.99 3.98
CA SER A 375 6.85 -3.89 3.32
C SER A 375 7.38 -5.31 3.34
N THR A 376 6.45 -6.27 3.41
CA THR A 376 6.77 -7.69 3.32
C THR A 376 5.77 -8.37 2.40
N TYR A 377 6.25 -8.88 1.26
CA TYR A 377 5.39 -9.45 0.23
C TYR A 377 5.82 -10.85 -0.17
N TYR A 378 4.83 -11.71 -0.41
CA TYR A 378 5.04 -13.02 -0.99
C TYR A 378 4.98 -12.94 -2.51
N TYR A 379 6.02 -13.44 -3.15
CA TYR A 379 6.09 -13.54 -4.61
C TYR A 379 6.91 -14.75 -5.03
N ASP A 380 6.32 -15.59 -5.90
CA ASP A 380 7.00 -16.71 -6.57
C ASP A 380 7.74 -17.68 -5.64
N GLY A 381 7.12 -18.08 -4.53
CA GLY A 381 7.69 -19.02 -3.56
C GLY A 381 8.60 -18.41 -2.50
N PHE A 382 8.78 -17.08 -2.51
CA PHE A 382 9.64 -16.37 -1.58
C PHE A 382 8.90 -15.20 -0.91
N ILE A 383 9.37 -14.80 0.26
CA ILE A 383 8.93 -13.59 0.95
C ILE A 383 10.05 -12.57 0.83
N TYR A 384 9.73 -11.38 0.35
CA TYR A 384 10.65 -10.25 0.21
C TYR A 384 10.29 -9.18 1.21
N GLY A 385 11.29 -8.71 1.97
CA GLY A 385 11.11 -7.65 2.94
C GLY A 385 12.03 -6.48 2.65
N THR A 386 11.47 -5.28 2.47
CA THR A 386 12.26 -4.05 2.40
C THR A 386 12.53 -3.54 3.80
N GLU A 387 13.76 -3.63 4.23
CA GLU A 387 14.21 -3.06 5.50
C GLU A 387 14.74 -1.65 5.24
N ILE A 388 14.18 -0.65 5.95
CA ILE A 388 14.44 0.78 5.72
C ILE A 388 15.93 1.11 5.72
N THR A 389 16.69 0.54 6.66
CA THR A 389 18.09 0.89 6.92
C THR A 389 19.09 -0.19 6.49
N ARG A 390 18.66 -1.47 6.41
CA ARG A 390 19.56 -2.61 6.21
C ARG A 390 19.45 -3.23 4.80
N GLY A 391 18.47 -2.83 3.99
CA GLY A 391 18.36 -3.24 2.59
C GLY A 391 17.17 -4.14 2.28
N LEU A 392 17.39 -5.19 1.51
CA LEU A 392 16.36 -6.11 1.02
C LEU A 392 16.67 -7.53 1.52
N ASP A 393 15.72 -8.13 2.20
CA ASP A 393 15.81 -9.50 2.69
C ASP A 393 14.91 -10.42 1.88
N VAL A 394 15.33 -11.69 1.78
CA VAL A 394 14.56 -12.75 1.13
C VAL A 394 14.44 -13.94 2.07
N PHE A 395 13.21 -14.39 2.27
CA PHE A 395 12.90 -15.52 3.14
C PHE A 395 12.21 -16.63 2.34
N LYS A 396 12.32 -17.84 2.85
CA LYS A 396 11.59 -18.98 2.35
C LYS A 396 10.85 -19.68 3.48
N LEU A 397 9.60 -20.02 3.25
CA LEU A 397 8.83 -20.84 4.18
C LEU A 397 9.44 -22.23 4.32
N THR A 398 9.41 -22.77 5.51
CA THR A 398 9.79 -24.15 5.82
C THR A 398 8.60 -24.86 6.46
N PRO A 399 8.45 -26.19 6.25
CA PRO A 399 7.38 -26.97 6.86
C PRO A 399 7.36 -26.83 8.38
N SER A 400 6.17 -26.79 8.96
CA SER A 400 5.92 -26.67 10.39
C SER A 400 4.65 -27.43 10.77
N GLU A 401 4.25 -27.36 12.04
CA GLU A 401 2.94 -27.87 12.48
C GLU A 401 1.74 -27.12 11.88
N TYR A 402 1.96 -25.89 11.33
CA TYR A 402 0.92 -25.04 10.75
C TYR A 402 0.84 -25.16 9.24
N LEU A 403 1.96 -25.36 8.55
CA LEU A 403 2.05 -25.46 7.09
C LEU A 403 2.84 -26.71 6.69
N SER A 404 2.23 -27.59 5.92
CA SER A 404 2.87 -28.76 5.37
C SER A 404 3.79 -28.43 4.19
N GLU A 405 4.61 -29.39 3.76
CA GLU A 405 5.47 -29.25 2.57
C GLU A 405 4.62 -29.10 1.30
N GLU A 406 3.49 -29.82 1.22
CA GLU A 406 2.55 -29.75 0.10
C GLU A 406 1.86 -28.37 0.00
N GLU A 407 1.47 -27.78 1.13
CA GLU A 407 0.86 -26.45 1.17
C GLU A 407 1.86 -25.37 0.73
N ILE A 408 3.11 -25.46 1.20
CA ILE A 408 4.19 -24.55 0.79
C ILE A 408 4.49 -24.71 -0.70
N PHE A 409 4.51 -25.94 -1.20
CA PHE A 409 4.68 -26.22 -2.62
C PHE A 409 3.52 -25.65 -3.44
N ALA A 410 2.26 -25.83 -2.99
CA ALA A 410 1.10 -25.26 -3.64
C ALA A 410 1.21 -23.73 -3.74
N ALA A 411 1.59 -23.04 -2.64
CA ALA A 411 1.82 -21.60 -2.67
C ALA A 411 2.89 -21.20 -3.70
N SER A 412 3.99 -21.95 -3.79
CA SER A 412 5.09 -21.67 -4.72
C SER A 412 4.76 -21.89 -6.20
N THR A 413 3.71 -22.66 -6.47
CA THR A 413 3.23 -22.98 -7.84
C THR A 413 1.95 -22.25 -8.20
N ALA A 414 1.40 -21.44 -7.29
CA ALA A 414 0.24 -20.62 -7.53
C ALA A 414 0.50 -19.61 -8.66
N TYR A 415 -0.51 -19.34 -9.44
CA TYR A 415 -0.44 -18.40 -10.57
C TYR A 415 -1.65 -17.47 -10.58
N PRO A 416 -1.52 -16.25 -11.15
CA PRO A 416 -2.64 -15.34 -11.25
C PRO A 416 -3.79 -15.93 -12.07
N ALA A 417 -5.01 -15.91 -11.54
CA ALA A 417 -6.21 -16.35 -12.24
C ALA A 417 -6.46 -15.54 -13.52
N ILE A 418 -5.99 -14.31 -13.57
CA ILE A 418 -6.16 -13.38 -14.69
C ILE A 418 -4.87 -12.61 -14.92
N GLY A 419 -4.45 -12.51 -16.18
CA GLY A 419 -3.33 -11.64 -16.57
C GLY A 419 -1.96 -12.29 -16.54
N SER A 420 -0.94 -11.49 -16.32
CA SER A 420 0.46 -11.89 -16.22
C SER A 420 0.88 -12.04 -14.75
N LYS A 421 2.00 -12.70 -14.52
CA LYS A 421 2.64 -12.81 -13.21
C LYS A 421 3.15 -11.44 -12.77
N VAL A 422 2.34 -10.74 -12.00
CA VAL A 422 2.60 -9.39 -11.50
C VAL A 422 2.09 -9.26 -10.06
N PHE A 423 2.81 -8.51 -9.24
CA PHE A 423 2.35 -8.06 -7.94
C PHE A 423 2.59 -6.55 -7.84
N ASN A 424 1.52 -5.82 -7.54
CA ASN A 424 1.57 -4.40 -7.20
C ASN A 424 0.95 -4.22 -5.80
N PRO A 425 1.52 -3.38 -4.93
CA PRO A 425 1.14 -3.32 -3.51
C PRO A 425 -0.34 -3.11 -3.24
N GLN A 426 -0.97 -2.17 -3.94
CA GLN A 426 -2.39 -1.83 -3.74
C GLN A 426 -3.30 -2.48 -4.81
N GLN A 427 -2.92 -3.67 -5.27
CA GLN A 427 -3.71 -4.42 -6.26
C GLN A 427 -3.79 -5.90 -5.87
N GLN A 428 -4.98 -6.36 -5.52
CA GLN A 428 -5.23 -7.78 -5.29
C GLN A 428 -5.57 -8.49 -6.60
N ILE A 429 -4.87 -9.57 -6.88
CA ILE A 429 -5.14 -10.50 -7.98
C ILE A 429 -5.39 -11.88 -7.37
N PRO A 430 -6.54 -12.54 -7.66
CA PRO A 430 -6.79 -13.88 -7.15
C PRO A 430 -5.80 -14.87 -7.77
N MET A 431 -5.33 -15.79 -6.93
CA MET A 431 -4.41 -16.84 -7.33
C MET A 431 -5.14 -18.17 -7.48
N GLU A 432 -4.71 -18.96 -8.44
CA GLU A 432 -5.16 -20.33 -8.68
C GLU A 432 -3.98 -21.31 -8.58
N TRP A 433 -4.28 -22.59 -8.47
CA TRP A 433 -3.28 -23.64 -8.32
C TRP A 433 -3.41 -24.66 -9.46
N PRO A 434 -2.30 -25.34 -9.86
CA PRO A 434 -2.37 -26.49 -10.76
C PRO A 434 -3.28 -27.60 -10.20
N GLU A 435 -4.00 -28.31 -11.07
CA GLU A 435 -4.95 -29.36 -10.67
C GLU A 435 -4.39 -30.42 -9.73
N ASN A 436 -3.07 -30.62 -9.70
CA ASN A 436 -2.40 -31.62 -8.85
C ASN A 436 -1.84 -31.01 -7.54
N ALA A 437 -2.04 -29.74 -7.25
CA ALA A 437 -1.53 -29.08 -6.05
C ALA A 437 -2.54 -29.07 -4.88
N SER A 438 -3.75 -29.59 -5.10
CA SER A 438 -4.86 -29.60 -4.13
C SER A 438 -5.26 -31.01 -3.64
N GLU A 439 -4.53 -32.06 -4.06
CA GLU A 439 -4.66 -33.44 -3.56
C GLU A 439 -3.55 -33.74 -2.52
#